data_41ba891a17e7537dabb6cc9325f20c48
#
_entry.id   41ba891a17e7537dabb6cc9325f20c48
#
_cell.length_a   1.000
_cell.length_b   1.000
_cell.length_c   1.000
_cell.angle_alpha   90.00
_cell.angle_beta   90.00
_cell.angle_gamma   90.00
#
_symmetry.space_group_name_H-M   'P 1'
#
loop_
_entity.id
_entity.type
_entity.pdbx_description
1 polymer ?
#
loop_
_entity_poly.entity_id
_entity_poly.type
_entity_poly.pdbx_seq_one_letter_code
_entity_poly.pdbx_strand_id
1 'polypeptide(L)'
;MAVKVAPIQATWLGWDASGIPTIDYFIADPYVLPENAQDYYPHKIWRLPQTYLAVDGFEVAIPNLKREDLGIPSDAVVYFTAQRGYKYNPHTVRLQMKILKEVPKSYFLFKKFGDSDLLSELLIDTAESEGISSDRLIPIGEVSLEEIHRANLGIADIVLDTYPYNGATTTLETLWMCIPMVTRVGQQFAARNSYTMMMNAGITAVSYTHLRAHETET
;
A
#
# COMPACT_ATOMS: atom_id res chain seq x y z
N MET A 1 -11.80 -14.28 21.40
CA MET A 1 -11.40 -14.02 22.81
C MET A 1 -12.49 -13.20 23.51
N ALA A 2 -13.57 -13.86 23.89
CA ALA A 2 -14.65 -13.20 24.68
C ALA A 2 -14.37 -13.18 26.19
N VAL A 3 -13.28 -13.82 26.63
CA VAL A 3 -12.92 -13.95 28.04
C VAL A 3 -11.70 -13.10 28.36
N LYS A 4 -11.78 -12.36 29.46
CA LYS A 4 -10.65 -11.61 29.98
C LYS A 4 -9.70 -12.55 30.72
N VAL A 5 -8.59 -12.90 30.11
CA VAL A 5 -7.60 -13.88 30.62
C VAL A 5 -6.44 -13.21 31.36
N ALA A 6 -6.37 -11.86 31.34
CA ALA A 6 -5.34 -11.08 32.03
C ALA A 6 -5.96 -9.78 32.57
N PRO A 7 -5.37 -9.15 33.61
CA PRO A 7 -5.82 -7.88 34.16
C PRO A 7 -5.86 -6.76 33.10
N ILE A 8 -4.91 -6.76 32.19
CA ILE A 8 -4.82 -5.83 31.05
C ILE A 8 -4.65 -6.65 29.78
N GLN A 9 -5.44 -6.36 28.77
CA GLN A 9 -5.34 -6.96 27.45
C GLN A 9 -5.25 -5.86 26.39
N ALA A 10 -4.34 -6.02 25.45
CA ALA A 10 -4.16 -5.08 24.34
C ALA A 10 -4.23 -5.81 23.00
N THR A 11 -4.71 -5.13 21.98
CA THR A 11 -4.62 -5.58 20.59
C THR A 11 -3.58 -4.74 19.86
N TRP A 12 -2.85 -5.38 18.96
CA TRP A 12 -1.77 -4.77 18.22
C TRP A 12 -1.53 -5.51 16.93
N LEU A 13 -1.22 -4.78 15.89
CA LEU A 13 -0.76 -5.26 14.59
C LEU A 13 -1.70 -6.28 13.90
N GLY A 14 -1.88 -6.11 12.63
CA GLY A 14 -2.56 -7.05 11.75
C GLY A 14 -3.97 -6.61 11.34
N TRP A 15 -4.79 -6.11 12.25
CA TRP A 15 -6.16 -5.69 11.96
C TRP A 15 -6.51 -4.40 12.70
N ASP A 16 -7.57 -3.75 12.24
CA ASP A 16 -8.17 -2.59 12.87
C ASP A 16 -8.80 -2.96 14.24
N ALA A 17 -9.53 -2.05 14.86
CA ALA A 17 -10.16 -2.29 16.16
C ALA A 17 -10.91 -3.63 16.19
N SER A 18 -10.65 -4.44 17.21
CA SER A 18 -11.23 -5.80 17.30
C SER A 18 -12.73 -5.80 17.64
N GLY A 19 -13.28 -4.73 18.24
CA GLY A 19 -14.64 -4.71 18.78
C GLY A 19 -14.89 -5.63 19.97
N ILE A 20 -13.87 -6.29 20.52
CA ILE A 20 -13.98 -7.27 21.61
C ILE A 20 -13.95 -6.54 22.96
N PRO A 21 -15.03 -6.59 23.79
CA PRO A 21 -15.13 -5.79 25.01
C PRO A 21 -14.10 -6.10 26.10
N THR A 22 -13.47 -7.27 26.04
CA THR A 22 -12.45 -7.70 27.02
C THR A 22 -11.05 -7.19 26.70
N ILE A 23 -10.86 -6.53 25.56
CA ILE A 23 -9.60 -5.87 25.20
C ILE A 23 -9.66 -4.42 25.68
N ASP A 24 -8.69 -4.02 26.48
CA ASP A 24 -8.66 -2.70 27.11
C ASP A 24 -8.02 -1.65 26.18
N TYR A 25 -6.96 -2.03 25.44
CA TYR A 25 -6.16 -1.09 24.68
C TYR A 25 -5.96 -1.51 23.23
N PHE A 26 -5.89 -0.51 22.37
CA PHE A 26 -5.38 -0.62 21.01
C PHE A 26 -4.04 0.12 20.92
N ILE A 27 -2.97 -0.59 20.56
CA ILE A 27 -1.65 0.00 20.44
C ILE A 27 -1.50 0.66 19.06
N ALA A 28 -1.19 1.94 19.07
CA ALA A 28 -1.01 2.77 17.89
C ALA A 28 0.28 3.60 17.99
N ASP A 29 0.60 4.34 16.96
CA ASP A 29 1.63 5.37 16.99
C ASP A 29 1.01 6.77 16.71
N PRO A 30 1.81 7.85 16.66
CA PRO A 30 1.27 9.20 16.47
C PRO A 30 0.54 9.40 15.13
N TYR A 31 0.86 8.59 14.08
CA TYR A 31 0.40 8.82 12.71
C TYR A 31 -0.62 7.79 12.22
N VAL A 32 -0.59 6.55 12.74
CA VAL A 32 -1.43 5.44 12.24
C VAL A 32 -2.92 5.66 12.50
N LEU A 33 -3.27 6.46 13.49
CA LEU A 33 -4.64 6.90 13.75
C LEU A 33 -4.69 8.41 13.90
N PRO A 34 -5.75 9.09 13.39
CA PRO A 34 -5.95 10.52 13.60
C PRO A 34 -6.22 10.84 15.08
N GLU A 35 -6.09 12.10 15.46
CA GLU A 35 -6.25 12.53 16.86
C GLU A 35 -7.63 12.19 17.43
N ASN A 36 -8.67 12.36 16.61
CA ASN A 36 -10.07 12.08 16.98
C ASN A 36 -10.46 10.60 16.89
N ALA A 37 -9.54 9.69 16.64
CA ALA A 37 -9.85 8.26 16.49
C ALA A 37 -10.52 7.65 17.72
N GLN A 38 -10.28 8.19 18.92
CA GLN A 38 -10.91 7.71 20.14
C GLN A 38 -12.44 7.83 20.10
N ASP A 39 -13.01 8.72 19.28
CA ASP A 39 -14.45 8.93 19.16
C ASP A 39 -15.17 7.72 18.54
N TYR A 40 -14.44 6.90 17.76
CA TYR A 40 -14.99 5.72 17.06
C TYR A 40 -14.25 4.41 17.32
N TYR A 41 -13.21 4.42 18.18
CA TYR A 41 -12.51 3.22 18.63
C TYR A 41 -13.05 2.77 19.99
N PRO A 42 -13.52 1.50 20.12
CA PRO A 42 -14.07 0.99 21.39
C PRO A 42 -13.00 0.76 22.46
N HIS A 43 -11.75 0.55 22.05
CA HIS A 43 -10.62 0.35 22.94
C HIS A 43 -9.95 1.68 23.24
N LYS A 44 -9.36 1.81 24.43
CA LYS A 44 -8.50 2.96 24.71
C LYS A 44 -7.27 2.92 23.83
N ILE A 45 -7.06 3.98 23.04
CA ILE A 45 -5.90 4.06 22.17
C ILE A 45 -4.66 4.39 23.00
N TRP A 46 -3.67 3.50 22.95
CA TRP A 46 -2.37 3.73 23.57
C TRP A 46 -1.36 4.06 22.47
N ARG A 47 -1.02 5.34 22.36
CA ARG A 47 -0.05 5.82 21.38
C ARG A 47 1.37 5.65 21.91
N LEU A 48 2.17 4.90 21.17
CA LEU A 48 3.62 4.82 21.36
C LEU A 48 4.26 6.16 20.96
N PRO A 49 5.44 6.50 21.50
CA PRO A 49 6.11 7.76 21.15
C PRO A 49 6.66 7.78 19.71
N GLN A 50 6.87 6.61 19.13
CA GLN A 50 7.36 6.40 17.75
C GLN A 50 6.53 5.32 17.07
N THR A 51 7.03 4.75 16.00
CA THR A 51 6.34 3.72 15.21
C THR A 51 5.79 2.58 16.06
N TYR A 52 4.59 2.11 15.69
CA TYR A 52 4.01 0.92 16.29
C TYR A 52 4.60 -0.40 15.72
N LEU A 53 5.45 -0.30 14.71
CA LEU A 53 6.13 -1.42 14.07
C LEU A 53 7.60 -1.46 14.47
N ALA A 54 8.09 -2.68 14.72
CA ALA A 54 9.51 -2.95 14.87
C ALA A 54 9.92 -3.98 13.81
N VAL A 55 10.90 -3.63 12.99
CA VAL A 55 11.49 -4.50 11.96
C VAL A 55 13.01 -4.47 12.12
N ASP A 56 13.63 -5.64 12.00
CA ASP A 56 15.08 -5.81 12.12
C ASP A 56 15.78 -5.75 10.74
N GLY A 57 15.04 -5.40 9.70
CA GLY A 57 15.55 -5.32 8.34
C GLY A 57 15.04 -6.45 7.45
N PHE A 58 15.47 -6.41 6.19
CA PHE A 58 15.08 -7.38 5.19
C PHE A 58 16.27 -7.88 4.40
N GLU A 59 16.34 -9.19 4.20
CA GLU A 59 17.28 -9.78 3.24
C GLU A 59 16.84 -9.46 1.82
N VAL A 60 17.79 -9.15 0.94
CA VAL A 60 17.57 -8.81 -0.45
C VAL A 60 18.50 -9.65 -1.32
N ALA A 61 17.92 -10.43 -2.21
CA ALA A 61 18.67 -11.26 -3.16
C ALA A 61 19.06 -10.48 -4.43
N ILE A 62 19.59 -11.20 -5.41
CA ILE A 62 19.80 -10.65 -6.76
C ILE A 62 18.46 -10.67 -7.50
N PRO A 63 18.04 -9.55 -8.14
CA PRO A 63 16.80 -9.53 -8.90
C PRO A 63 16.87 -10.47 -10.11
N ASN A 64 15.76 -11.15 -10.37
CA ASN A 64 15.60 -12.01 -11.54
C ASN A 64 14.55 -11.50 -12.54
N LEU A 65 14.11 -10.25 -12.36
CA LEU A 65 13.13 -9.56 -13.21
C LEU A 65 13.79 -8.32 -13.83
N LYS A 66 13.76 -8.21 -15.14
CA LYS A 66 14.34 -7.09 -15.88
C LYS A 66 13.31 -6.46 -16.80
N ARG A 67 13.46 -5.17 -17.09
CA ARG A 67 12.57 -4.41 -17.98
C ARG A 67 12.61 -4.97 -19.41
N GLU A 68 13.78 -5.39 -19.87
CA GLU A 68 13.97 -5.96 -21.22
C GLU A 68 13.16 -7.26 -21.39
N ASP A 69 13.11 -8.11 -20.36
CA ASP A 69 12.38 -9.38 -20.37
C ASP A 69 10.86 -9.16 -20.46
N LEU A 70 10.39 -7.99 -20.03
CA LEU A 70 9.00 -7.57 -20.08
C LEU A 70 8.66 -6.70 -21.30
N GLY A 71 9.62 -6.45 -22.18
CA GLY A 71 9.43 -5.55 -23.32
C GLY A 71 9.27 -4.07 -22.96
N ILE A 72 9.69 -3.66 -21.76
CA ILE A 72 9.58 -2.27 -21.29
C ILE A 72 10.80 -1.48 -21.79
N PRO A 73 10.58 -0.35 -22.52
CA PRO A 73 11.67 0.52 -22.94
C PRO A 73 12.48 1.08 -21.76
N SER A 74 13.78 1.25 -21.92
CA SER A 74 14.66 1.72 -20.86
C SER A 74 14.35 3.16 -20.37
N ASP A 75 13.71 3.97 -21.23
CA ASP A 75 13.31 5.35 -20.95
C ASP A 75 11.84 5.47 -20.48
N ALA A 76 11.16 4.34 -20.24
CA ALA A 76 9.80 4.32 -19.74
C ALA A 76 9.75 4.45 -18.22
N VAL A 77 8.70 5.11 -17.71
CA VAL A 77 8.39 5.13 -16.28
C VAL A 77 7.64 3.85 -15.89
N VAL A 78 8.08 3.19 -14.85
CA VAL A 78 7.47 1.96 -14.35
C VAL A 78 6.78 2.22 -13.02
N TYR A 79 5.45 2.18 -13.03
CA TYR A 79 4.63 2.11 -11.83
C TYR A 79 4.44 0.67 -11.39
N PHE A 80 4.44 0.42 -10.10
CA PHE A 80 4.22 -0.93 -9.58
C PHE A 80 3.30 -0.94 -8.37
N THR A 81 2.43 -1.93 -8.29
CA THR A 81 1.65 -2.25 -7.10
C THR A 81 1.76 -3.74 -6.78
N ALA A 82 2.38 -4.05 -5.64
CA ALA A 82 2.60 -5.43 -5.18
C ALA A 82 1.51 -5.90 -4.19
N GLN A 83 0.29 -5.38 -4.30
CA GLN A 83 -0.80 -5.67 -3.37
C GLN A 83 -1.69 -6.83 -3.87
N ARG A 84 -2.34 -7.52 -2.93
CA ARG A 84 -3.31 -8.58 -3.24
C ARG A 84 -4.59 -8.00 -3.87
N GLY A 85 -5.23 -8.78 -4.75
CA GLY A 85 -6.41 -8.37 -5.53
C GLY A 85 -7.56 -7.79 -4.69
N TYR A 86 -7.82 -8.35 -3.51
CA TYR A 86 -8.92 -7.88 -2.63
C TYR A 86 -8.72 -6.45 -2.06
N LYS A 87 -7.53 -5.87 -2.19
CA LYS A 87 -7.25 -4.49 -1.78
C LYS A 87 -7.60 -3.46 -2.85
N TYR A 88 -7.80 -3.90 -4.08
CA TYR A 88 -8.18 -3.02 -5.18
C TYR A 88 -9.67 -2.73 -5.17
N ASN A 89 -10.03 -1.57 -5.64
CA ASN A 89 -11.41 -1.21 -5.93
C ASN A 89 -11.46 -0.33 -7.19
N PRO A 90 -12.62 -0.26 -7.87
CA PRO A 90 -12.73 0.46 -9.15
C PRO A 90 -12.33 1.92 -9.10
N HIS A 91 -12.56 2.60 -7.96
CA HIS A 91 -12.18 4.01 -7.81
C HIS A 91 -10.66 4.18 -7.80
N THR A 92 -9.95 3.38 -7.00
CA THR A 92 -8.49 3.43 -6.91
C THR A 92 -7.84 3.04 -8.23
N VAL A 93 -8.34 1.98 -8.89
CA VAL A 93 -7.85 1.56 -10.21
C VAL A 93 -8.02 2.68 -11.23
N ARG A 94 -9.17 3.35 -11.26
CA ARG A 94 -9.39 4.49 -12.18
C ARG A 94 -8.41 5.63 -11.94
N LEU A 95 -8.07 5.93 -10.68
CA LEU A 95 -7.07 6.95 -10.37
C LEU A 95 -5.67 6.55 -10.85
N GLN A 96 -5.30 5.28 -10.68
CA GLN A 96 -4.02 4.74 -11.18
C GLN A 96 -3.97 4.78 -12.71
N MET A 97 -5.06 4.44 -13.40
CA MET A 97 -5.14 4.55 -14.88
C MET A 97 -5.05 6.01 -15.35
N LYS A 98 -5.65 6.96 -14.64
CA LYS A 98 -5.46 8.38 -14.96
C LYS A 98 -3.99 8.82 -14.89
N ILE A 99 -3.23 8.32 -13.91
CA ILE A 99 -1.77 8.57 -13.85
C ILE A 99 -1.07 8.04 -15.12
N LEU A 100 -1.39 6.81 -15.54
CA LEU A 100 -0.82 6.24 -16.75
C LEU A 100 -1.18 7.06 -18.00
N LYS A 101 -2.39 7.60 -18.05
CA LYS A 101 -2.86 8.44 -19.16
C LYS A 101 -2.05 9.72 -19.30
N GLU A 102 -1.75 10.38 -18.18
CA GLU A 102 -0.96 11.61 -18.14
C GLU A 102 0.54 11.38 -18.42
N VAL A 103 1.01 10.13 -18.33
CA VAL A 103 2.40 9.75 -18.60
C VAL A 103 2.44 8.73 -19.75
N PRO A 104 2.43 9.14 -21.03
CA PRO A 104 2.29 8.24 -22.19
C PRO A 104 3.36 7.14 -22.28
N LYS A 105 4.59 7.42 -21.86
CA LYS A 105 5.68 6.42 -21.79
C LYS A 105 5.77 5.78 -20.42
N SER A 106 4.68 5.21 -19.91
CA SER A 106 4.70 4.49 -18.64
C SER A 106 4.01 3.15 -18.73
N TYR A 107 4.41 2.26 -17.84
CA TYR A 107 3.88 0.90 -17.68
C TYR A 107 3.42 0.72 -16.24
N PHE A 108 2.38 -0.09 -16.05
CA PHE A 108 1.86 -0.43 -14.74
C PHE A 108 2.03 -1.92 -14.48
N LEU A 109 2.89 -2.26 -13.54
CA LEU A 109 3.11 -3.62 -13.08
C LEU A 109 2.23 -3.93 -11.88
N PHE A 110 1.60 -5.08 -11.88
CA PHE A 110 0.79 -5.54 -10.77
C PHE A 110 1.03 -7.01 -10.46
N LYS A 111 0.98 -7.38 -9.18
CA LYS A 111 1.16 -8.77 -8.75
C LYS A 111 -0.04 -9.62 -9.14
N LYS A 112 0.25 -10.73 -9.83
CA LYS A 112 -0.72 -11.79 -10.11
C LYS A 112 -0.64 -12.85 -9.02
N PHE A 113 -1.63 -12.87 -8.12
CA PHE A 113 -1.86 -13.92 -7.13
C PHE A 113 -2.98 -14.85 -7.61
N GLY A 114 -3.15 -16.04 -7.05
CA GLY A 114 -4.04 -17.11 -7.52
C GLY A 114 -5.42 -16.72 -8.10
N ASP A 115 -6.16 -15.78 -7.50
CA ASP A 115 -7.47 -15.29 -7.96
C ASP A 115 -7.38 -14.05 -8.86
N SER A 116 -6.34 -13.94 -9.63
CA SER A 116 -5.95 -12.71 -10.30
C SER A 116 -6.66 -12.42 -11.62
N ASP A 117 -7.48 -13.31 -12.13
CA ASP A 117 -8.17 -13.07 -13.41
C ASP A 117 -9.15 -11.89 -13.27
N LEU A 118 -9.94 -11.84 -12.19
CA LEU A 118 -10.82 -10.71 -11.89
C LEU A 118 -10.08 -9.38 -11.70
N LEU A 119 -8.89 -9.40 -11.07
CA LEU A 119 -8.07 -8.19 -10.97
C LEU A 119 -7.55 -7.74 -12.34
N SER A 120 -7.08 -8.69 -13.15
CA SER A 120 -6.60 -8.40 -14.50
C SER A 120 -7.71 -7.83 -15.37
N GLU A 121 -8.91 -8.41 -15.33
CA GLU A 121 -10.11 -7.90 -16.02
C GLU A 121 -10.44 -6.48 -15.56
N LEU A 122 -10.53 -6.24 -14.24
CA LEU A 122 -10.80 -4.91 -13.70
C LEU A 122 -9.79 -3.85 -14.17
N LEU A 123 -8.50 -4.20 -14.19
CA LEU A 123 -7.43 -3.29 -14.63
C LEU A 123 -7.53 -3.03 -16.13
N ILE A 124 -7.71 -4.06 -16.95
CA ILE A 124 -7.82 -3.96 -18.42
C ILE A 124 -9.05 -3.15 -18.80
N ASP A 125 -10.23 -3.51 -18.30
CA ASP A 125 -11.49 -2.82 -18.61
C ASP A 125 -11.42 -1.34 -18.23
N THR A 126 -10.82 -1.05 -17.06
CA THR A 126 -10.66 0.35 -16.61
C THR A 126 -9.67 1.10 -17.51
N ALA A 127 -8.55 0.50 -17.90
CA ALA A 127 -7.57 1.10 -18.79
C ALA A 127 -8.19 1.41 -20.16
N GLU A 128 -8.88 0.45 -20.76
CA GLU A 128 -9.56 0.59 -22.06
C GLU A 128 -10.63 1.69 -22.00
N SER A 129 -11.41 1.76 -20.91
CA SER A 129 -12.41 2.83 -20.71
C SER A 129 -11.81 4.23 -20.61
N GLU A 130 -10.56 4.33 -20.18
CA GLU A 130 -9.79 5.59 -20.12
C GLU A 130 -8.96 5.84 -21.40
N GLY A 131 -9.03 4.94 -22.38
CA GLY A 131 -8.31 5.03 -23.66
C GLY A 131 -6.82 4.67 -23.56
N ILE A 132 -6.47 3.81 -22.61
CA ILE A 132 -5.10 3.31 -22.39
C ILE A 132 -5.01 1.92 -22.98
N SER A 133 -3.96 1.65 -23.76
CA SER A 133 -3.71 0.33 -24.31
C SER A 133 -3.34 -0.67 -23.22
N SER A 134 -3.97 -1.85 -23.24
CA SER A 134 -3.78 -2.91 -22.22
C SER A 134 -2.36 -3.53 -22.24
N ASP A 135 -1.60 -3.35 -23.31
CA ASP A 135 -0.18 -3.74 -23.37
C ASP A 135 0.74 -2.98 -22.41
N ARG A 136 0.26 -1.89 -21.86
CA ARG A 136 0.94 -1.13 -20.80
C ARG A 136 0.70 -1.68 -19.40
N LEU A 137 -0.16 -2.69 -19.24
CA LEU A 137 -0.49 -3.35 -17.98
C LEU A 137 0.20 -4.72 -17.94
N ILE A 138 1.17 -4.88 -17.07
CA ILE A 138 2.01 -6.08 -17.06
C ILE A 138 1.80 -6.86 -15.75
N PRO A 139 1.18 -8.04 -15.82
CA PRO A 139 1.07 -8.92 -14.67
C PRO A 139 2.41 -9.54 -14.31
N ILE A 140 2.79 -9.47 -13.03
CA ILE A 140 4.00 -10.07 -12.49
C ILE A 140 3.62 -11.27 -11.63
N GLY A 141 4.16 -12.44 -11.95
CA GLY A 141 3.94 -13.66 -11.18
C GLY A 141 4.52 -13.62 -9.77
N GLU A 142 4.05 -14.54 -8.94
CA GLU A 142 4.64 -14.75 -7.62
C GLU A 142 6.03 -15.38 -7.74
N VAL A 143 6.91 -15.03 -6.82
CA VAL A 143 8.20 -15.70 -6.61
C VAL A 143 8.18 -16.36 -5.23
N SER A 144 8.85 -17.52 -5.13
CA SER A 144 8.80 -18.37 -3.92
C SER A 144 9.57 -17.78 -2.74
N LEU A 145 10.59 -16.97 -3.02
CA LEU A 145 11.50 -16.41 -2.02
C LEU A 145 11.23 -14.91 -1.85
N GLU A 146 11.01 -14.50 -0.61
CA GLU A 146 10.70 -13.11 -0.29
C GLU A 146 11.85 -12.15 -0.60
N GLU A 147 13.10 -12.59 -0.44
CA GLU A 147 14.28 -11.81 -0.78
C GLU A 147 14.41 -11.53 -2.28
N ILE A 148 13.95 -12.46 -3.13
CA ILE A 148 13.85 -12.24 -4.59
C ILE A 148 12.69 -11.29 -4.89
N HIS A 149 11.55 -11.46 -4.20
CA HIS A 149 10.43 -10.53 -4.34
C HIS A 149 10.88 -9.10 -4.07
N ARG A 150 11.56 -8.86 -2.95
CA ARG A 150 12.09 -7.54 -2.59
C ARG A 150 13.05 -7.00 -3.64
N ALA A 151 14.01 -7.82 -4.08
CA ALA A 151 14.94 -7.43 -5.14
C ALA A 151 14.21 -7.02 -6.43
N ASN A 152 13.16 -7.75 -6.82
CA ASN A 152 12.36 -7.46 -8.01
C ASN A 152 11.52 -6.17 -7.88
N LEU A 153 11.24 -5.67 -6.68
CA LEU A 153 10.61 -4.35 -6.52
C LEU A 153 11.45 -3.24 -7.16
N GLY A 154 12.78 -3.41 -7.21
CA GLY A 154 13.71 -2.46 -7.82
C GLY A 154 13.50 -2.22 -9.32
N ILE A 155 12.62 -2.96 -10.01
CA ILE A 155 12.21 -2.67 -11.39
C ILE A 155 11.37 -1.38 -11.49
N ALA A 156 10.69 -1.01 -10.41
CA ALA A 156 9.79 0.13 -10.36
C ALA A 156 10.53 1.46 -10.16
N ASP A 157 10.07 2.51 -10.81
CA ASP A 157 10.44 3.88 -10.50
C ASP A 157 9.58 4.45 -9.37
N ILE A 158 8.29 4.06 -9.32
CA ILE A 158 7.34 4.54 -8.34
C ILE A 158 6.38 3.41 -7.95
N VAL A 159 6.15 3.22 -6.66
CA VAL A 159 5.09 2.35 -6.15
C VAL A 159 3.81 3.15 -5.93
N LEU A 160 2.69 2.67 -6.51
CA LEU A 160 1.35 3.20 -6.26
C LEU A 160 0.63 2.31 -5.27
N ASP A 161 0.29 2.86 -4.11
CA ASP A 161 -0.40 2.11 -3.05
C ASP A 161 -1.88 1.88 -3.36
N THR A 162 -2.51 0.97 -2.64
CA THR A 162 -3.95 0.73 -2.67
C THR A 162 -4.66 1.54 -1.59
N TYR A 163 -5.97 1.79 -1.80
CA TYR A 163 -6.83 2.51 -0.87
C TYR A 163 -8.26 1.91 -0.94
N PRO A 164 -9.01 1.80 0.17
CA PRO A 164 -8.70 2.24 1.54
C PRO A 164 -7.82 1.28 2.35
N TYR A 165 -7.42 0.16 1.79
CA TYR A 165 -6.53 -0.79 2.45
C TYR A 165 -5.12 -0.66 1.86
N ASN A 166 -4.27 0.08 2.57
CA ASN A 166 -2.88 0.31 2.19
C ASN A 166 -2.00 -0.95 2.30
N GLY A 167 -0.80 -0.84 1.78
CA GLY A 167 0.27 -1.77 2.08
C GLY A 167 0.64 -1.74 3.57
N ALA A 168 1.23 -2.82 4.04
CA ALA A 168 1.88 -2.91 5.33
C ALA A 168 3.31 -3.45 5.13
N THR A 169 3.51 -4.77 5.10
CA THR A 169 4.82 -5.37 4.79
C THR A 169 5.37 -4.87 3.45
N THR A 170 4.55 -4.83 2.41
CA THR A 170 4.98 -4.31 1.10
C THR A 170 5.40 -2.85 1.11
N THR A 171 4.84 -2.02 2.01
CA THR A 171 5.29 -0.64 2.19
C THR A 171 6.67 -0.60 2.82
N LEU A 172 6.90 -1.39 3.88
CA LEU A 172 8.21 -1.49 4.51
C LEU A 172 9.27 -1.98 3.53
N GLU A 173 8.96 -3.00 2.73
CA GLU A 173 9.84 -3.51 1.68
C GLU A 173 10.14 -2.45 0.61
N THR A 174 9.13 -1.68 0.18
CA THR A 174 9.29 -0.56 -0.76
C THR A 174 10.22 0.50 -0.21
N LEU A 175 10.04 0.90 1.06
CA LEU A 175 10.89 1.87 1.74
C LEU A 175 12.32 1.33 1.93
N TRP A 176 12.45 0.04 2.28
CA TRP A 176 13.75 -0.63 2.42
C TRP A 176 14.54 -0.64 1.12
N MET A 177 13.84 -0.82 0.00
CA MET A 177 14.42 -0.76 -1.35
C MET A 177 14.63 0.66 -1.86
N CYS A 178 14.36 1.68 -1.04
CA CYS A 178 14.47 3.11 -1.40
C CYS A 178 13.66 3.52 -2.64
N ILE A 179 12.52 2.85 -2.90
CA ILE A 179 11.67 3.16 -4.04
C ILE A 179 10.66 4.25 -3.64
N PRO A 180 10.54 5.32 -4.43
CA PRO A 180 9.49 6.33 -4.23
C PRO A 180 8.10 5.72 -4.20
N MET A 181 7.24 6.19 -3.29
CA MET A 181 5.91 5.65 -3.12
C MET A 181 4.88 6.76 -2.99
N VAL A 182 3.72 6.56 -3.61
CA VAL A 182 2.54 7.42 -3.46
C VAL A 182 1.44 6.65 -2.73
N THR A 183 0.96 7.20 -1.63
CA THR A 183 -0.16 6.65 -0.85
C THR A 183 -1.23 7.69 -0.59
N ARG A 184 -2.48 7.23 -0.47
CA ARG A 184 -3.62 8.05 -0.05
C ARG A 184 -3.92 7.80 1.42
N VAL A 185 -3.99 8.88 2.20
CA VAL A 185 -4.27 8.83 3.64
C VAL A 185 -5.78 8.85 3.89
N GLY A 186 -6.26 7.96 4.74
CA GLY A 186 -7.66 7.91 5.21
C GLY A 186 -7.81 8.16 6.71
N GLN A 187 -8.98 7.83 7.24
CA GLN A 187 -9.31 8.02 8.65
C GLN A 187 -9.16 6.75 9.49
N GLN A 188 -9.14 5.59 8.86
CA GLN A 188 -9.04 4.29 9.53
C GLN A 188 -7.61 3.76 9.51
N PHE A 189 -7.29 2.88 10.45
CA PHE A 189 -5.99 2.24 10.57
C PHE A 189 -5.49 1.65 9.24
N ALA A 190 -6.32 0.85 8.57
CA ALA A 190 -5.95 0.22 7.30
C ALA A 190 -5.57 1.22 6.20
N ALA A 191 -6.13 2.43 6.21
CA ALA A 191 -5.87 3.48 5.23
C ALA A 191 -4.76 4.46 5.67
N ARG A 192 -4.00 4.13 6.71
CA ARG A 192 -2.92 4.95 7.26
C ARG A 192 -1.62 4.19 7.48
N ASN A 193 -1.59 2.90 7.15
CA ASN A 193 -0.40 2.07 7.33
C ASN A 193 0.82 2.63 6.57
N SER A 194 0.68 2.87 5.28
CA SER A 194 1.79 3.43 4.49
C SER A 194 2.16 4.84 4.94
N TYR A 195 1.16 5.65 5.27
CA TYR A 195 1.38 7.00 5.79
C TYR A 195 2.22 7.00 7.07
N THR A 196 1.86 6.19 8.06
CA THR A 196 2.61 6.13 9.33
C THR A 196 4.04 5.66 9.13
N MET A 197 4.26 4.66 8.25
CA MET A 197 5.60 4.15 7.94
C MET A 197 6.46 5.23 7.27
N MET A 198 5.91 5.96 6.31
CA MET A 198 6.61 7.07 5.66
C MET A 198 6.94 8.19 6.63
N MET A 199 5.98 8.60 7.48
CA MET A 199 6.19 9.66 8.48
C MET A 199 7.27 9.28 9.49
N ASN A 200 7.25 8.05 10.00
CA ASN A 200 8.28 7.55 10.93
C ASN A 200 9.66 7.40 10.26
N ALA A 201 9.71 7.19 8.94
CA ALA A 201 10.95 7.21 8.15
C ALA A 201 11.42 8.63 7.77
N GLY A 202 10.71 9.69 8.19
CA GLY A 202 11.05 11.07 7.86
C GLY A 202 10.65 11.50 6.45
N ILE A 203 9.84 10.71 5.73
CA ILE A 203 9.37 10.98 4.38
C ILE A 203 8.05 11.74 4.45
N THR A 204 8.10 13.07 4.43
CA THR A 204 6.92 13.93 4.64
C THR A 204 6.34 14.53 3.35
N ALA A 205 7.10 14.56 2.26
CA ALA A 205 6.77 15.37 1.09
C ALA A 205 5.66 14.80 0.17
N VAL A 206 5.40 13.48 0.19
CA VAL A 206 4.54 12.82 -0.80
C VAL A 206 3.11 12.55 -0.30
N SER A 207 2.87 12.60 1.00
CA SER A 207 1.58 12.29 1.60
C SER A 207 0.55 13.43 1.57
N TYR A 208 0.95 14.65 1.23
CA TYR A 208 0.10 15.85 1.39
C TYR A 208 -0.56 16.37 0.12
N THR A 209 -0.13 15.97 -1.07
CA THR A 209 -0.57 16.60 -2.32
C THR A 209 -2.01 16.26 -2.73
N HIS A 210 -2.63 15.22 -2.19
CA HIS A 210 -3.99 14.84 -2.59
C HIS A 210 -5.13 15.36 -1.70
N LEU A 211 -4.85 15.86 -0.50
CA LEU A 211 -5.91 16.39 0.37
C LEU A 211 -6.42 17.77 -0.04
N ARG A 212 -5.61 18.56 -0.79
CA ARG A 212 -6.01 19.89 -1.23
C ARG A 212 -6.79 19.95 -2.54
N ALA A 213 -6.79 18.91 -3.35
CA ALA A 213 -7.48 18.90 -4.64
C ALA A 213 -9.00 18.71 -4.53
N HIS A 214 -9.53 18.26 -3.39
CA HIS A 214 -10.96 18.04 -3.17
C HIS A 214 -11.68 19.13 -2.37
N GLU A 215 -10.96 20.12 -1.85
CA GLU A 215 -11.59 21.23 -1.09
C GLU A 215 -12.01 22.41 -1.98
N THR A 216 -11.76 22.35 -3.29
CA THR A 216 -12.09 23.44 -4.23
C THR A 216 -13.22 23.12 -5.20
N GLU A 217 -13.92 21.99 -5.07
CA GLU A 217 -15.13 21.68 -5.83
C GLU A 217 -16.33 21.56 -4.87
N THR A 218 -16.83 22.68 -4.41
CA THR A 218 -18.20 22.90 -3.94
C THR A 218 -18.79 24.12 -4.60
#